data_51da2fd809fd0590ecde4087e5077942
#
_entry.id   51da2fd809fd0590ecde4087e5077942
#
_cell.length_a   1.000
_cell.length_b   1.000
_cell.length_c   1.000
_cell.angle_alpha   90.00
_cell.angle_beta   90.00
_cell.angle_gamma   90.00
#
_symmetry.space_group_name_H-M   'P 1'
#
loop_
_entity.id
_entity.type
_entity.pdbx_description
1 polymer ?
#
loop_
_entity_poly.entity_id
_entity_poly.type
_entity_poly.pdbx_seq_one_letter_code
_entity_poly.pdbx_strand_id
1 'polypeptide(L)'
;WVPYQYLEGSNDDRVLTGLDVLLLKEVFEGELGRQLDLGEVAWDQHQRDLRDGLRDVAGGAFRTREREQYAYYSKPYRYEEVVMYRRRFEPTGTLASRNQEALAEELRQGKSTIGLVKGYHYGDLIEQLIADPRQASRIVWVDDHEANLRNLKTGKVTLAPVDRLVGATIAWKNKWTTELVASDFNLFRGSIHVLFSKKTTDPSLVQKFDNGIEKMRKDGRYTRIVQRYLFPVLLAQTIGQDWFYALEIIGTVAFALSGILIAHRNDFSLFGAFLLAALPAVGGGLMRDVIINRDTAAVLRSPISLFLVVGLVLITALLIRILPKVGKLPKSFNIGPLVDVLDAIALSAYTVVGVIVAVETGCEPLLLWGPMLSALTVAGGSILRDVVRGDSQHPTLRHTLYAEIALFWGLMLALFINYYTKATTYDPWSLEVAILVTMLGALATRLLAIVWKWSAPRFP
;
A
#
# COMPACT_ATOMS: atom_id res chain seq x y z
N TRP A 1 17.78 -0.95 -2.17
CA TRP A 1 16.98 -0.51 -3.32
C TRP A 1 15.69 -1.32 -3.43
N VAL A 2 14.94 -1.29 -2.32
CA VAL A 2 13.66 -1.99 -2.18
C VAL A 2 12.63 -1.31 -3.09
N PRO A 3 11.79 -2.03 -3.88
CA PRO A 3 11.62 -3.48 -3.88
C PRO A 3 12.44 -4.22 -4.94
N TYR A 4 13.35 -3.58 -5.61
CA TYR A 4 14.03 -4.12 -6.78
C TYR A 4 15.24 -5.01 -6.44
N GLN A 5 16.11 -4.52 -5.56
CA GLN A 5 17.33 -5.22 -5.12
C GLN A 5 17.60 -4.86 -3.66
N TYR A 6 17.60 -5.85 -2.77
CA TYR A 6 17.83 -5.64 -1.35
C TYR A 6 18.23 -6.93 -0.64
N LEU A 7 18.82 -6.79 0.54
CA LEU A 7 19.12 -7.94 1.41
C LEU A 7 17.92 -8.24 2.30
N GLU A 8 17.50 -9.50 2.32
CA GLU A 8 16.46 -10.03 3.20
C GLU A 8 17.08 -11.07 4.15
N GLY A 9 16.62 -11.10 5.40
CA GLY A 9 17.12 -12.00 6.44
C GLY A 9 17.79 -11.26 7.59
N SER A 10 18.16 -12.00 8.65
CA SER A 10 18.83 -11.48 9.85
C SER A 10 20.32 -11.83 9.84
N ASN A 11 21.16 -10.84 10.13
CA ASN A 11 22.63 -10.87 10.32
C ASN A 11 23.43 -11.87 9.43
N ASP A 12 23.48 -13.15 9.74
CA ASP A 12 24.34 -14.12 9.03
C ASP A 12 23.66 -14.83 7.84
N ASP A 13 22.30 -14.73 7.74
CA ASP A 13 21.50 -15.37 6.69
C ASP A 13 20.93 -14.35 5.66
N ARG A 14 21.65 -13.27 5.41
CA ARG A 14 21.20 -12.27 4.44
C ARG A 14 21.32 -12.76 3.01
N VAL A 15 20.20 -12.78 2.29
CA VAL A 15 20.13 -13.17 0.88
C VAL A 15 19.76 -11.96 0.03
N LEU A 16 20.51 -11.73 -1.05
CA LEU A 16 20.15 -10.70 -2.03
C LEU A 16 18.91 -11.15 -2.81
N THR A 17 17.86 -10.36 -2.73
CA THR A 17 16.54 -10.62 -3.31
C THR A 17 15.95 -9.35 -3.93
N GLY A 18 14.73 -9.44 -4.42
CA GLY A 18 13.98 -8.35 -5.04
C GLY A 18 13.58 -8.66 -6.46
N LEU A 19 12.76 -7.78 -7.04
CA LEU A 19 12.21 -7.94 -8.39
C LEU A 19 13.29 -8.21 -9.44
N ASP A 20 14.32 -7.35 -9.50
CA ASP A 20 15.37 -7.44 -10.50
C ASP A 20 16.21 -8.71 -10.30
N VAL A 21 16.51 -9.04 -9.05
CA VAL A 21 17.30 -10.23 -8.69
C VAL A 21 16.59 -11.51 -9.14
N LEU A 22 15.28 -11.62 -8.87
CA LEU A 22 14.54 -12.80 -9.28
C LEU A 22 14.36 -12.88 -10.79
N LEU A 23 14.14 -11.76 -11.48
CA LEU A 23 14.08 -11.75 -12.95
C LEU A 23 15.41 -12.22 -13.55
N LEU A 24 16.53 -11.74 -13.03
CA LEU A 24 17.86 -12.17 -13.44
C LEU A 24 18.08 -13.68 -13.20
N LYS A 25 17.77 -14.17 -12.00
CA LYS A 25 17.88 -15.59 -11.66
C LYS A 25 17.04 -16.47 -12.60
N GLU A 26 15.77 -16.13 -12.80
CA GLU A 26 14.89 -16.91 -13.68
C GLU A 26 15.40 -16.97 -15.12
N VAL A 27 15.98 -15.88 -15.63
CA VAL A 27 16.56 -15.91 -16.98
C VAL A 27 17.89 -16.66 -17.00
N PHE A 28 18.84 -16.29 -16.15
CA PHE A 28 20.18 -16.90 -16.22
C PHE A 28 20.21 -18.35 -15.74
N GLU A 29 19.60 -18.64 -14.59
CA GLU A 29 19.63 -19.98 -14.02
C GLU A 29 18.53 -20.88 -14.65
N GLY A 30 17.29 -20.32 -14.79
CA GLY A 30 16.16 -21.09 -15.29
C GLY A 30 16.16 -21.30 -16.80
N GLU A 31 16.42 -20.24 -17.61
CA GLU A 31 16.34 -20.33 -19.07
C GLU A 31 17.69 -20.63 -19.74
N LEU A 32 18.79 -20.10 -19.20
CA LEU A 32 20.11 -20.20 -19.81
C LEU A 32 21.01 -21.25 -19.15
N GLY A 33 20.60 -21.83 -18.01
CA GLY A 33 21.37 -22.83 -17.27
C GLY A 33 22.72 -22.32 -16.75
N ARG A 34 22.82 -21.03 -16.46
CA ARG A 34 24.04 -20.37 -15.96
C ARG A 34 23.82 -19.92 -14.53
N GLN A 35 24.65 -20.33 -13.60
CA GLN A 35 24.64 -19.83 -12.23
C GLN A 35 25.01 -18.34 -12.18
N LEU A 36 24.30 -17.59 -11.30
CA LEU A 36 24.59 -16.20 -10.98
C LEU A 36 25.36 -16.13 -9.65
N ASP A 37 26.53 -15.53 -9.70
CA ASP A 37 27.23 -15.06 -8.48
C ASP A 37 26.76 -13.65 -8.17
N LEU A 38 25.93 -13.53 -7.15
CA LEU A 38 25.30 -12.27 -6.72
C LEU A 38 25.98 -11.72 -5.49
N GLY A 39 26.44 -10.47 -5.56
CA GLY A 39 27.05 -9.79 -4.43
C GLY A 39 26.51 -8.38 -4.24
N GLU A 40 26.48 -7.94 -2.98
CA GLU A 40 26.17 -6.55 -2.63
C GLU A 40 27.36 -5.66 -3.01
N VAL A 41 27.08 -4.60 -3.75
CA VAL A 41 28.09 -3.59 -4.13
C VAL A 41 27.42 -2.23 -4.30
N ALA A 42 28.09 -1.16 -3.91
CA ALA A 42 27.60 0.19 -4.16
C ALA A 42 27.48 0.45 -5.66
N TRP A 43 26.41 1.16 -6.06
CA TRP A 43 26.07 1.31 -7.48
C TRP A 43 27.18 1.90 -8.33
N ASP A 44 27.85 2.93 -7.84
CA ASP A 44 28.99 3.57 -8.52
C ASP A 44 30.20 2.61 -8.65
N GLN A 45 30.47 1.79 -7.64
CA GLN A 45 31.50 0.76 -7.71
C GLN A 45 31.12 -0.32 -8.72
N HIS A 46 29.85 -0.77 -8.73
CA HIS A 46 29.38 -1.75 -9.72
C HIS A 46 29.56 -1.27 -11.17
N GLN A 47 29.33 0.04 -11.42
CA GLN A 47 29.59 0.62 -12.74
C GLN A 47 31.09 0.59 -13.11
N ARG A 48 31.99 0.86 -12.15
CA ARG A 48 33.43 0.73 -12.36
C ARG A 48 33.84 -0.72 -12.64
N ASP A 49 33.36 -1.64 -11.81
CA ASP A 49 33.64 -3.08 -11.94
C ASP A 49 33.19 -3.64 -13.31
N LEU A 50 32.01 -3.19 -13.79
CA LEU A 50 31.48 -3.58 -15.10
C LEU A 50 32.36 -3.03 -16.25
N ARG A 51 32.81 -1.76 -16.13
CA ARG A 51 33.72 -1.10 -17.08
C ARG A 51 35.08 -1.81 -17.13
N ASP A 52 35.57 -2.21 -15.96
CA ASP A 52 36.89 -2.84 -15.83
C ASP A 52 36.88 -4.33 -16.15
N GLY A 53 35.67 -4.96 -16.27
CA GLY A 53 35.50 -6.37 -16.57
C GLY A 53 35.66 -7.26 -15.34
N LEU A 54 35.51 -6.71 -14.14
CA LEU A 54 35.49 -7.45 -12.87
C LEU A 54 34.10 -8.04 -12.59
N ARG A 55 33.08 -7.52 -13.24
CA ARG A 55 31.68 -8.00 -13.21
C ARG A 55 31.17 -8.10 -14.65
N ASP A 56 30.33 -9.09 -14.90
CA ASP A 56 29.78 -9.37 -16.23
C ASP A 56 28.48 -8.60 -16.51
N VAL A 57 27.62 -8.48 -15.49
CA VAL A 57 26.24 -8.02 -15.64
C VAL A 57 25.85 -7.08 -14.49
N ALA A 58 25.07 -6.04 -14.80
CA ALA A 58 24.43 -5.17 -13.81
C ALA A 58 22.95 -4.96 -14.17
N GLY A 59 22.04 -5.31 -13.28
CA GLY A 59 20.59 -5.04 -13.40
C GLY A 59 20.22 -3.66 -12.87
N GLY A 60 19.11 -3.09 -13.36
CA GLY A 60 18.56 -1.86 -12.79
C GLY A 60 19.11 -0.56 -13.37
N ALA A 61 19.54 -0.52 -14.61
CA ALA A 61 20.22 0.62 -15.19
C ALA A 61 19.36 1.42 -16.18
N PHE A 62 19.34 2.75 -16.03
CA PHE A 62 18.92 3.65 -17.10
C PHE A 62 19.97 3.67 -18.22
N ARG A 63 19.51 3.89 -19.45
CA ARG A 63 20.36 4.02 -20.61
C ARG A 63 20.99 5.41 -20.65
N THR A 64 22.33 5.48 -20.69
CA THR A 64 23.09 6.73 -20.84
C THR A 64 24.20 6.56 -21.86
N ARG A 65 24.58 7.68 -22.53
CA ARG A 65 25.69 7.69 -23.51
C ARG A 65 27.03 7.25 -22.90
N GLU A 66 27.27 7.59 -21.64
CA GLU A 66 28.49 7.19 -20.95
C GLU A 66 28.56 5.67 -20.80
N ARG A 67 27.48 5.04 -20.34
CA ARG A 67 27.41 3.58 -20.13
C ARG A 67 27.49 2.80 -21.45
N GLU A 68 26.99 3.36 -22.55
CA GLU A 68 27.10 2.75 -23.89
C GLU A 68 28.56 2.53 -24.34
N GLN A 69 29.51 3.25 -23.79
CA GLN A 69 30.93 3.10 -24.13
C GLN A 69 31.48 1.73 -23.66
N TYR A 70 31.03 1.24 -22.49
CA TYR A 70 31.59 0.04 -21.86
C TYR A 70 30.61 -1.12 -21.70
N ALA A 71 29.31 -0.93 -21.94
CA ALA A 71 28.30 -1.96 -21.78
C ALA A 71 27.38 -2.08 -23.00
N TYR A 72 26.88 -3.30 -23.24
CA TYR A 72 25.70 -3.57 -24.05
C TYR A 72 24.47 -3.47 -23.20
N TYR A 73 23.32 -3.14 -23.80
CA TYR A 73 22.04 -3.01 -23.14
C TYR A 73 21.07 -4.11 -23.58
N SER A 74 20.35 -4.71 -22.63
CA SER A 74 19.17 -5.50 -22.95
C SER A 74 18.05 -4.62 -23.52
N LYS A 75 17.00 -5.24 -24.07
CA LYS A 75 15.70 -4.57 -24.20
C LYS A 75 15.22 -4.11 -22.79
N PRO A 76 14.34 -3.08 -22.71
CA PRO A 76 13.80 -2.67 -21.43
C PRO A 76 12.96 -3.80 -20.80
N TYR A 77 13.24 -4.10 -19.54
CA TYR A 77 12.45 -5.09 -18.83
C TYR A 77 11.46 -4.49 -17.82
N ARG A 78 11.67 -3.25 -17.37
CA ARG A 78 10.72 -2.45 -16.57
C ARG A 78 10.93 -0.95 -16.79
N TYR A 79 10.13 -0.12 -16.11
CA TYR A 79 10.23 1.33 -16.12
C TYR A 79 10.33 1.84 -14.69
N GLU A 80 11.00 2.97 -14.50
CA GLU A 80 11.03 3.74 -13.26
C GLU A 80 10.50 5.15 -13.47
N GLU A 81 9.88 5.69 -12.43
CA GLU A 81 9.38 7.06 -12.37
C GLU A 81 10.05 7.79 -11.22
N VAL A 82 10.99 8.66 -11.53
CA VAL A 82 11.62 9.51 -10.53
C VAL A 82 10.69 10.68 -10.20
N VAL A 83 10.41 10.84 -8.92
CA VAL A 83 9.57 11.92 -8.37
C VAL A 83 10.36 12.70 -7.31
N MET A 84 9.90 13.91 -6.98
CA MET A 84 10.53 14.71 -5.93
C MET A 84 9.84 14.45 -4.59
N TYR A 85 10.59 13.97 -3.60
CA TYR A 85 10.14 13.87 -2.22
C TYR A 85 10.47 15.14 -1.45
N ARG A 86 9.58 15.53 -0.50
CA ARG A 86 9.71 16.66 0.43
C ARG A 86 9.07 16.32 1.77
N ARG A 87 9.31 17.12 2.80
CA ARG A 87 8.55 17.03 4.06
C ARG A 87 7.12 17.57 3.85
N ARG A 88 6.14 16.92 4.45
CA ARG A 88 4.72 17.32 4.35
C ARG A 88 4.48 18.72 4.94
N PHE A 89 5.11 19.02 6.07
CA PHE A 89 4.98 20.27 6.80
C PHE A 89 6.25 21.11 6.69
N GLU A 90 6.60 21.52 5.48
CA GLU A 90 7.71 22.46 5.26
C GLU A 90 7.24 23.88 5.56
N PRO A 91 7.92 24.65 6.48
CA PRO A 91 7.51 26.02 6.83
C PRO A 91 7.63 27.01 5.67
N THR A 92 8.47 26.74 4.71
CA THR A 92 8.60 27.52 3.47
C THR A 92 7.63 26.96 2.46
N GLY A 93 6.52 27.66 2.21
CA GLY A 93 5.51 27.31 1.21
C GLY A 93 6.13 27.21 -0.19
N THR A 94 6.83 26.13 -0.44
CA THR A 94 7.55 25.88 -1.68
C THR A 94 6.56 25.54 -2.78
N LEU A 95 6.64 26.25 -3.88
CA LEU A 95 5.90 26.06 -5.13
C LEU A 95 6.19 24.69 -5.80
N ALA A 96 7.22 23.97 -5.33
CA ALA A 96 7.73 22.70 -5.86
C ALA A 96 6.71 21.57 -6.01
N SER A 97 5.51 21.73 -5.49
CA SER A 97 4.48 20.69 -5.50
C SER A 97 3.52 20.74 -6.69
N ARG A 98 3.60 21.75 -7.55
CA ARG A 98 2.56 21.94 -8.58
C ARG A 98 2.93 21.35 -9.93
N ASN A 99 4.16 21.52 -10.39
CA ASN A 99 4.65 20.98 -11.67
C ASN A 99 6.17 21.08 -11.75
N GLN A 100 6.75 20.50 -12.81
CA GLN A 100 8.17 20.49 -13.06
C GLN A 100 8.75 21.90 -13.28
N GLU A 101 7.99 22.83 -13.83
CA GLU A 101 8.42 24.22 -14.07
C GLU A 101 8.59 24.99 -12.76
N ALA A 102 7.65 24.84 -11.83
CA ALA A 102 7.74 25.43 -10.49
C ALA A 102 8.94 24.89 -9.70
N LEU A 103 9.24 23.60 -9.83
CA LEU A 103 10.43 23.01 -9.25
C LEU A 103 11.71 23.58 -9.86
N ALA A 104 11.76 23.70 -11.20
CA ALA A 104 12.90 24.28 -11.90
C ALA A 104 13.18 25.73 -11.46
N GLU A 105 12.12 26.51 -11.21
CA GLU A 105 12.24 27.87 -10.71
C GLU A 105 12.76 27.90 -9.25
N GLU A 106 12.24 27.02 -8.39
CA GLU A 106 12.72 26.88 -7.00
C GLU A 106 14.22 26.52 -6.96
N LEU A 107 14.64 25.58 -7.80
CA LEU A 107 16.04 25.18 -7.92
C LEU A 107 16.91 26.36 -8.41
N ARG A 108 16.42 27.17 -9.35
CA ARG A 108 17.12 28.39 -9.82
C ARG A 108 17.27 29.45 -8.74
N GLN A 109 16.25 29.64 -7.91
CA GLN A 109 16.29 30.62 -6.81
C GLN A 109 17.29 30.29 -5.70
N GLY A 110 17.84 29.11 -5.68
CA GLY A 110 18.96 28.77 -4.81
C GLY A 110 18.60 28.51 -3.34
N LYS A 111 17.31 28.41 -3.00
CA LYS A 111 16.83 28.27 -1.61
C LYS A 111 16.81 26.84 -1.10
N SER A 112 16.79 25.85 -1.99
CA SER A 112 16.65 24.45 -1.64
C SER A 112 17.96 23.70 -1.68
N THR A 113 18.15 22.78 -0.73
CA THR A 113 19.22 21.77 -0.75
C THR A 113 18.66 20.45 -1.25
N ILE A 114 19.44 19.72 -2.05
CA ILE A 114 18.99 18.49 -2.67
C ILE A 114 19.90 17.32 -2.29
N GLY A 115 19.30 16.20 -1.90
CA GLY A 115 20.03 14.96 -1.66
C GLY A 115 20.05 14.09 -2.91
N LEU A 116 21.20 13.58 -3.29
CA LEU A 116 21.38 12.75 -4.49
C LEU A 116 22.20 11.49 -4.17
N VAL A 117 21.80 10.37 -4.75
CA VAL A 117 22.55 9.10 -4.67
C VAL A 117 23.63 9.11 -5.75
N LYS A 118 24.85 8.74 -5.38
CA LYS A 118 26.00 8.70 -6.28
C LYS A 118 25.76 7.74 -7.46
N GLY A 119 26.03 8.20 -8.67
CA GLY A 119 25.93 7.41 -9.89
C GLY A 119 24.51 7.10 -10.37
N TYR A 120 23.47 7.58 -9.67
CA TYR A 120 22.08 7.45 -10.12
C TYR A 120 21.74 8.56 -11.14
N HIS A 121 20.86 8.26 -12.09
CA HIS A 121 20.41 9.21 -13.11
C HIS A 121 19.01 9.74 -12.79
N TYR A 122 18.85 11.07 -12.76
CA TYR A 122 17.63 11.74 -12.32
C TYR A 122 16.85 12.47 -13.41
N GLY A 123 17.35 12.42 -14.65
CA GLY A 123 16.80 13.19 -15.78
C GLY A 123 17.39 14.59 -15.92
N ASP A 124 17.10 15.22 -17.04
CA ASP A 124 17.82 16.41 -17.54
C ASP A 124 17.81 17.59 -16.56
N LEU A 125 16.72 17.83 -15.85
CA LEU A 125 16.61 18.94 -14.90
C LEU A 125 17.64 18.83 -13.78
N ILE A 126 17.79 17.66 -13.20
CA ILE A 126 18.72 17.42 -12.10
C ILE A 126 20.15 17.28 -12.62
N GLU A 127 20.34 16.67 -13.79
CA GLU A 127 21.67 16.58 -14.43
C GLU A 127 22.22 17.96 -14.77
N GLN A 128 21.38 18.93 -15.21
CA GLN A 128 21.81 20.31 -15.39
C GLN A 128 22.22 20.98 -14.07
N LEU A 129 21.52 20.70 -12.97
CA LEU A 129 21.88 21.18 -11.63
C LEU A 129 23.23 20.62 -11.18
N ILE A 130 23.48 19.33 -11.43
CA ILE A 130 24.76 18.66 -11.09
C ILE A 130 25.92 19.25 -11.90
N ALA A 131 25.67 19.57 -13.16
CA ALA A 131 26.68 20.11 -14.07
C ALA A 131 27.09 21.56 -13.77
N ASP A 132 26.32 22.32 -12.99
CA ASP A 132 26.64 23.71 -12.63
C ASP A 132 27.46 23.76 -11.33
N PRO A 133 28.74 24.11 -11.38
CA PRO A 133 29.62 24.17 -10.20
C PRO A 133 29.12 25.12 -9.09
N ARG A 134 28.32 26.13 -9.45
CA ARG A 134 27.73 27.09 -8.49
C ARG A 134 26.70 26.45 -7.57
N GLN A 135 26.17 25.30 -7.97
CA GLN A 135 25.16 24.56 -7.23
C GLN A 135 25.76 23.47 -6.33
N ALA A 136 27.05 23.20 -6.44
CA ALA A 136 27.70 22.09 -5.73
C ALA A 136 27.53 22.12 -4.21
N SER A 137 27.50 23.32 -3.60
CA SER A 137 27.28 23.49 -2.15
C SER A 137 25.88 23.13 -1.68
N ARG A 138 24.92 22.98 -2.59
CA ARG A 138 23.52 22.64 -2.31
C ARG A 138 23.22 21.17 -2.50
N ILE A 139 24.16 20.41 -3.05
CA ILE A 139 24.02 18.99 -3.32
C ILE A 139 24.65 18.19 -2.18
N VAL A 140 23.86 17.33 -1.56
CA VAL A 140 24.30 16.38 -0.54
C VAL A 140 24.33 14.99 -1.15
N TRP A 141 25.53 14.46 -1.39
CA TRP A 141 25.70 13.13 -1.92
C TRP A 141 25.58 12.06 -0.85
N VAL A 142 24.83 11.00 -1.16
CA VAL A 142 24.62 9.83 -0.30
C VAL A 142 24.84 8.54 -1.09
N ASP A 143 24.94 7.42 -0.37
CA ASP A 143 25.24 6.13 -0.99
C ASP A 143 23.96 5.36 -1.38
N ASP A 144 22.80 5.66 -0.73
CA ASP A 144 21.54 4.99 -0.98
C ASP A 144 20.31 5.90 -0.79
N HIS A 145 19.15 5.43 -1.27
CA HIS A 145 17.89 6.18 -1.21
C HIS A 145 17.31 6.28 0.21
N GLU A 146 17.60 5.32 1.10
CA GLU A 146 17.12 5.39 2.49
C GLU A 146 17.85 6.50 3.25
N ALA A 147 19.17 6.59 3.09
CA ALA A 147 19.98 7.69 3.63
C ALA A 147 19.50 9.05 3.07
N ASN A 148 19.13 9.09 1.79
CA ASN A 148 18.59 10.30 1.15
C ASN A 148 17.28 10.75 1.81
N LEU A 149 16.29 9.85 1.95
CA LEU A 149 15.02 10.16 2.58
C LEU A 149 15.14 10.44 4.09
N ARG A 150 16.11 9.81 4.77
CA ARG A 150 16.44 10.11 6.17
C ARG A 150 17.00 11.54 6.31
N ASN A 151 17.89 11.96 5.40
CA ASN A 151 18.39 13.33 5.35
C ASN A 151 17.26 14.34 5.08
N LEU A 152 16.32 13.99 4.22
CA LEU A 152 15.12 14.78 3.96
C LEU A 152 14.25 14.91 5.23
N LYS A 153 13.96 13.81 5.90
CA LYS A 153 13.16 13.79 7.13
C LYS A 153 13.80 14.65 8.22
N THR A 154 15.10 14.53 8.42
CA THR A 154 15.83 15.28 9.47
C THR A 154 16.12 16.73 9.10
N GLY A 155 15.78 17.20 7.89
CA GLY A 155 15.98 18.56 7.44
C GLY A 155 17.40 18.88 6.95
N LYS A 156 18.24 17.88 6.79
CA LYS A 156 19.57 18.04 6.19
C LYS A 156 19.50 18.47 4.73
N VAL A 157 18.47 17.99 4.04
CA VAL A 157 18.08 18.43 2.70
C VAL A 157 16.60 18.78 2.68
N THR A 158 16.20 19.62 1.73
CA THR A 158 14.80 20.04 1.56
C THR A 158 14.09 19.25 0.47
N LEU A 159 14.86 18.70 -0.49
CA LEU A 159 14.38 17.96 -1.64
C LEU A 159 15.17 16.65 -1.82
N ALA A 160 14.50 15.58 -2.21
CA ALA A 160 15.13 14.29 -2.51
C ALA A 160 14.43 13.64 -3.72
N PRO A 161 15.02 13.63 -4.92
CA PRO A 161 14.49 12.86 -6.03
C PRO A 161 14.76 11.37 -5.78
N VAL A 162 13.70 10.56 -5.90
CA VAL A 162 13.73 9.11 -5.69
C VAL A 162 12.74 8.45 -6.65
N ASP A 163 13.01 7.23 -7.09
CA ASP A 163 11.99 6.43 -7.76
C ASP A 163 10.73 6.32 -6.90
N ARG A 164 9.56 6.48 -7.51
CA ARG A 164 8.27 6.55 -6.82
C ARG A 164 8.03 5.33 -5.92
N LEU A 165 8.31 4.14 -6.41
CA LEU A 165 8.08 2.90 -5.68
C LEU A 165 9.13 2.66 -4.59
N VAL A 166 10.39 2.99 -4.88
CA VAL A 166 11.49 2.91 -3.89
C VAL A 166 11.19 3.85 -2.72
N GLY A 167 10.88 5.11 -3.02
CA GLY A 167 10.59 6.11 -2.00
C GLY A 167 9.37 5.76 -1.15
N ALA A 168 8.30 5.29 -1.79
CA ALA A 168 7.10 4.82 -1.09
C ALA A 168 7.39 3.62 -0.18
N THR A 169 8.16 2.66 -0.67
CA THR A 169 8.53 1.47 0.12
C THR A 169 9.36 1.86 1.35
N ILE A 170 10.36 2.73 1.17
CA ILE A 170 11.19 3.22 2.26
C ILE A 170 10.36 4.00 3.27
N ALA A 171 9.50 4.91 2.81
CA ALA A 171 8.64 5.70 3.67
C ALA A 171 7.66 4.82 4.46
N TRP A 172 7.08 3.80 3.84
CA TRP A 172 6.18 2.85 4.50
C TRP A 172 6.92 1.98 5.53
N LYS A 173 8.04 1.37 5.14
CA LYS A 173 8.85 0.49 6.02
C LYS A 173 9.33 1.21 7.28
N ASN A 174 9.72 2.48 7.12
CA ASN A 174 10.23 3.31 8.21
C ASN A 174 9.13 4.12 8.93
N LYS A 175 7.85 4.00 8.54
CA LYS A 175 6.70 4.75 9.10
C LYS A 175 6.82 6.28 8.88
N TRP A 176 7.35 6.69 7.74
CA TRP A 176 7.53 8.12 7.37
C TRP A 176 6.43 8.63 6.41
N THR A 177 5.42 7.84 6.11
CA THR A 177 4.35 8.18 5.14
C THR A 177 3.56 9.44 5.51
N THR A 178 3.43 9.75 6.81
CA THR A 178 2.80 10.98 7.28
C THR A 178 3.71 12.20 7.27
N GLU A 179 5.03 11.99 7.17
CA GLU A 179 6.03 13.05 7.26
C GLU A 179 6.60 13.43 5.89
N LEU A 180 6.69 12.46 4.98
CA LEU A 180 7.25 12.63 3.63
C LEU A 180 6.15 12.49 2.58
N VAL A 181 6.23 13.32 1.54
CA VAL A 181 5.27 13.32 0.43
C VAL A 181 6.01 13.41 -0.90
N ALA A 182 5.58 12.60 -1.88
CA ALA A 182 6.06 12.65 -3.25
C ALA A 182 5.30 13.70 -4.06
N SER A 183 5.94 14.25 -5.10
CA SER A 183 5.28 15.09 -6.09
C SER A 183 4.27 14.28 -6.92
N ASP A 184 3.21 14.94 -7.37
CA ASP A 184 2.21 14.34 -8.28
C ASP A 184 2.74 14.19 -9.71
N PHE A 185 3.77 14.93 -10.07
CA PHE A 185 4.42 14.89 -11.38
C PHE A 185 5.72 14.08 -11.34
N ASN A 186 6.09 13.50 -12.47
CA ASN A 186 7.36 12.82 -12.66
C ASN A 186 8.46 13.82 -13.07
N LEU A 187 9.62 13.77 -12.42
CA LEU A 187 10.83 14.46 -12.88
C LEU A 187 11.39 13.82 -14.14
N PHE A 188 11.38 12.49 -14.13
CA PHE A 188 11.90 11.67 -15.19
C PHE A 188 11.17 10.32 -15.19
N ARG A 189 10.93 9.80 -16.38
CA ARG A 189 10.45 8.43 -16.58
C ARG A 189 11.37 7.76 -17.58
N GLY A 190 11.95 6.65 -17.20
CA GLY A 190 12.92 5.95 -18.02
C GLY A 190 12.77 4.45 -18.03
N SER A 191 13.24 3.86 -19.12
CA SER A 191 13.32 2.41 -19.26
C SER A 191 14.53 1.87 -18.52
N ILE A 192 14.33 0.73 -17.86
CA ILE A 192 15.37 0.03 -17.09
C ILE A 192 15.84 -1.19 -17.87
N HIS A 193 17.13 -1.34 -17.91
CA HIS A 193 17.87 -2.32 -18.70
C HIS A 193 18.83 -3.10 -17.82
N VAL A 194 19.21 -4.26 -18.31
CA VAL A 194 20.41 -4.99 -17.85
C VAL A 194 21.60 -4.56 -18.69
N LEU A 195 22.68 -4.22 -18.03
CA LEU A 195 23.98 -3.92 -18.64
C LEU A 195 24.82 -5.19 -18.71
N PHE A 196 25.53 -5.37 -19.80
CA PHE A 196 26.49 -6.45 -20.03
C PHE A 196 27.84 -5.85 -20.37
N SER A 197 28.89 -6.22 -19.63
CA SER A 197 30.23 -5.71 -19.87
C SER A 197 30.72 -6.07 -21.28
N LYS A 198 31.16 -5.07 -22.04
CA LYS A 198 31.77 -5.31 -23.36
C LYS A 198 33.11 -6.06 -23.29
N LYS A 199 33.75 -6.11 -22.12
CA LYS A 199 35.01 -6.81 -21.91
C LYS A 199 34.84 -8.30 -21.69
N THR A 200 33.75 -8.70 -21.04
CA THR A 200 33.60 -10.08 -20.55
C THR A 200 32.41 -10.82 -21.15
N THR A 201 31.48 -10.10 -21.81
CA THR A 201 30.25 -10.73 -22.34
C THR A 201 30.15 -10.61 -23.85
N ASP A 202 29.69 -11.68 -24.48
CA ASP A 202 29.38 -11.72 -25.91
C ASP A 202 28.02 -11.09 -26.19
N PRO A 203 27.85 -10.29 -27.26
CA PRO A 203 26.57 -9.69 -27.64
C PRO A 203 25.42 -10.69 -27.78
N SER A 204 25.69 -11.96 -28.14
CA SER A 204 24.67 -13.01 -28.23
C SER A 204 24.02 -13.33 -26.89
N LEU A 205 24.72 -13.06 -25.75
CA LEU A 205 24.16 -13.25 -24.42
C LEU A 205 23.04 -12.24 -24.16
N VAL A 206 23.16 -11.01 -24.65
CA VAL A 206 22.12 -9.98 -24.56
C VAL A 206 20.84 -10.48 -25.25
N GLN A 207 20.98 -11.02 -26.47
CA GLN A 207 19.84 -11.52 -27.20
C GLN A 207 19.19 -12.75 -26.53
N LYS A 208 19.99 -13.63 -25.95
CA LYS A 208 19.49 -14.76 -25.17
C LYS A 208 18.73 -14.31 -23.93
N PHE A 209 19.25 -13.31 -23.24
CA PHE A 209 18.58 -12.69 -22.09
C PHE A 209 17.23 -12.08 -22.50
N ASP A 210 17.19 -11.27 -23.56
CA ASP A 210 15.97 -10.64 -24.07
C ASP A 210 14.90 -11.69 -24.44
N ASN A 211 15.31 -12.80 -25.10
CA ASN A 211 14.42 -13.90 -25.42
C ASN A 211 13.89 -14.60 -24.15
N GLY A 212 14.72 -14.74 -23.12
CA GLY A 212 14.31 -15.28 -21.81
C GLY A 212 13.23 -14.43 -21.15
N ILE A 213 13.40 -13.11 -21.11
CA ILE A 213 12.38 -12.17 -20.59
C ILE A 213 11.08 -12.27 -21.41
N GLU A 214 11.17 -12.32 -22.73
CA GLU A 214 10.01 -12.48 -23.63
C GLU A 214 9.24 -13.78 -23.37
N LYS A 215 9.96 -14.88 -23.15
CA LYS A 215 9.37 -16.17 -22.80
C LYS A 215 8.66 -16.12 -21.45
N MET A 216 9.29 -15.53 -20.44
CA MET A 216 8.70 -15.34 -19.12
C MET A 216 7.44 -14.46 -19.15
N ARG A 217 7.39 -13.44 -20.04
CA ARG A 217 6.19 -12.65 -20.26
C ARG A 217 5.05 -13.47 -20.83
N LYS A 218 5.34 -14.35 -21.81
CA LYS A 218 4.34 -15.19 -22.45
C LYS A 218 3.77 -16.27 -21.54
N ASP A 219 4.60 -16.89 -20.69
CA ASP A 219 4.18 -17.96 -19.76
C ASP A 219 3.72 -17.45 -18.39
N GLY A 220 3.72 -16.13 -18.17
CA GLY A 220 3.21 -15.48 -16.97
C GLY A 220 4.17 -15.45 -15.78
N ARG A 221 5.38 -16.04 -15.85
CA ARG A 221 6.38 -15.97 -14.76
C ARG A 221 6.79 -14.54 -14.46
N TYR A 222 7.05 -13.74 -15.49
CA TYR A 222 7.37 -12.32 -15.34
C TYR A 222 6.29 -11.59 -14.52
N THR A 223 5.03 -11.79 -14.88
CA THR A 223 3.89 -11.16 -14.20
C THR A 223 3.83 -11.58 -12.72
N ARG A 224 4.00 -12.87 -12.40
CA ARG A 224 4.00 -13.34 -11.00
C ARG A 224 5.11 -12.71 -10.15
N ILE A 225 6.32 -12.55 -10.72
CA ILE A 225 7.43 -11.90 -10.00
C ILE A 225 7.12 -10.42 -9.77
N VAL A 226 6.65 -9.71 -10.79
CA VAL A 226 6.24 -8.30 -10.67
C VAL A 226 5.16 -8.13 -9.60
N GLN A 227 4.14 -8.99 -9.61
CA GLN A 227 3.06 -8.98 -8.61
C GLN A 227 3.59 -9.10 -7.19
N ARG A 228 4.49 -10.05 -6.96
CA ARG A 228 5.05 -10.32 -5.64
C ARG A 228 5.74 -9.12 -5.02
N TYR A 229 6.41 -8.29 -5.81
CA TYR A 229 7.26 -7.20 -5.32
C TYR A 229 6.63 -5.81 -5.46
N LEU A 230 5.94 -5.53 -6.55
CA LEU A 230 5.41 -4.17 -6.78
C LEU A 230 4.02 -3.98 -6.17
N PHE A 231 3.20 -5.01 -6.17
CA PHE A 231 1.82 -4.86 -5.71
C PHE A 231 1.71 -4.45 -4.23
N PRO A 232 2.47 -5.04 -3.28
CA PRO A 232 2.42 -4.61 -1.88
C PRO A 232 2.80 -3.13 -1.69
N VAL A 233 3.71 -2.62 -2.52
CA VAL A 233 4.14 -1.21 -2.47
C VAL A 233 3.06 -0.27 -2.96
N LEU A 234 2.42 -0.59 -4.09
CA LEU A 234 1.31 0.20 -4.64
C LEU A 234 0.12 0.23 -3.66
N LEU A 235 -0.15 -0.93 -3.07
CA LEU A 235 -1.18 -1.04 -2.04
C LEU A 235 -0.85 -0.18 -0.82
N ALA A 236 0.40 -0.22 -0.35
CA ALA A 236 0.85 0.59 0.77
C ALA A 236 0.75 2.11 0.50
N GLN A 237 0.98 2.55 -0.74
CA GLN A 237 0.75 3.93 -1.15
C GLN A 237 -0.74 4.32 -1.02
N THR A 238 -1.64 3.46 -1.47
CA THR A 238 -3.09 3.70 -1.42
C THR A 238 -3.60 3.73 0.02
N ILE A 239 -3.15 2.78 0.85
CA ILE A 239 -3.52 2.68 2.28
C ILE A 239 -2.95 3.83 3.10
N GLY A 240 -1.77 4.34 2.75
CA GLY A 240 -1.13 5.49 3.40
C GLY A 240 -1.80 6.83 3.12
N GLN A 241 -2.84 6.89 2.29
CA GLN A 241 -3.56 8.12 1.98
C GLN A 241 -4.55 8.49 3.10
N ASP A 242 -4.69 9.78 3.36
CA ASP A 242 -5.58 10.32 4.40
C ASP A 242 -7.05 9.91 4.17
N TRP A 243 -7.48 9.81 2.91
CA TRP A 243 -8.85 9.40 2.57
C TRP A 243 -9.14 7.93 2.94
N PHE A 244 -8.16 7.04 2.78
CA PHE A 244 -8.31 5.64 3.15
C PHE A 244 -8.42 5.49 4.68
N TYR A 245 -7.59 6.19 5.42
CA TYR A 245 -7.68 6.26 6.88
C TYR A 245 -9.04 6.83 7.35
N ALA A 246 -9.56 7.84 6.66
CA ALA A 246 -10.89 8.40 6.94
C ALA A 246 -12.00 7.35 6.76
N LEU A 247 -11.89 6.45 5.77
CA LEU A 247 -12.86 5.35 5.58
C LEU A 247 -12.86 4.38 6.77
N GLU A 248 -11.69 4.01 7.28
CA GLU A 248 -11.56 3.13 8.43
C GLU A 248 -12.20 3.77 9.68
N ILE A 249 -11.96 5.08 9.89
CA ILE A 249 -12.60 5.85 10.97
C ILE A 249 -14.13 5.89 10.80
N ILE A 250 -14.63 6.16 9.60
CA ILE A 250 -16.07 6.19 9.32
C ILE A 250 -16.71 4.83 9.63
N GLY A 251 -16.08 3.73 9.21
CA GLY A 251 -16.54 2.38 9.53
C GLY A 251 -16.57 2.11 11.04
N THR A 252 -15.49 2.49 11.76
CA THR A 252 -15.40 2.36 13.22
C THR A 252 -16.50 3.15 13.92
N VAL A 253 -16.70 4.42 13.54
CA VAL A 253 -17.74 5.29 14.11
C VAL A 253 -19.12 4.72 13.86
N ALA A 254 -19.39 4.25 12.64
CA ALA A 254 -20.68 3.69 12.28
C ALA A 254 -21.02 2.44 13.10
N PHE A 255 -20.07 1.49 13.24
CA PHE A 255 -20.27 0.32 14.09
C PHE A 255 -20.41 0.67 15.57
N ALA A 256 -19.60 1.62 16.07
CA ALA A 256 -19.71 2.06 17.46
C ALA A 256 -21.08 2.69 17.76
N LEU A 257 -21.57 3.58 16.89
CA LEU A 257 -22.89 4.19 17.02
C LEU A 257 -24.02 3.16 16.95
N SER A 258 -23.94 2.18 16.03
CA SER A 258 -24.87 1.08 15.97
C SER A 258 -24.95 0.33 17.30
N GLY A 259 -23.79 -0.04 17.87
CA GLY A 259 -23.70 -0.71 19.16
C GLY A 259 -24.23 0.12 20.34
N ILE A 260 -23.92 1.43 20.36
CA ILE A 260 -24.43 2.38 21.38
C ILE A 260 -25.96 2.48 21.32
N LEU A 261 -26.53 2.59 20.13
CA LEU A 261 -27.99 2.64 19.94
C LEU A 261 -28.68 1.37 20.46
N ILE A 262 -28.09 0.20 20.15
CA ILE A 262 -28.59 -1.09 20.65
C ILE A 262 -28.48 -1.14 22.19
N ALA A 263 -27.35 -0.71 22.76
CA ALA A 263 -27.15 -0.71 24.21
C ALA A 263 -28.15 0.20 24.92
N HIS A 264 -28.35 1.42 24.40
CA HIS A 264 -29.29 2.38 24.94
C HIS A 264 -30.75 1.85 24.89
N ARG A 265 -31.12 1.21 23.79
CA ARG A 265 -32.48 0.65 23.63
C ARG A 265 -32.79 -0.50 24.57
N ASN A 266 -31.78 -1.27 24.96
CA ASN A 266 -31.95 -2.45 25.81
C ASN A 266 -31.48 -2.19 27.27
N ASP A 267 -31.32 -0.92 27.66
CA ASP A 267 -30.98 -0.50 29.04
C ASP A 267 -29.68 -1.13 29.59
N PHE A 268 -28.67 -1.33 28.71
CA PHE A 268 -27.35 -1.83 29.13
C PHE A 268 -26.59 -0.78 29.96
N SER A 269 -25.71 -1.25 30.84
CA SER A 269 -24.78 -0.41 31.59
C SER A 269 -23.77 0.29 30.66
N LEU A 270 -23.04 1.27 31.18
CA LEU A 270 -21.97 1.98 30.42
C LEU A 270 -20.93 0.99 29.88
N PHE A 271 -20.54 -0.01 30.68
CA PHE A 271 -19.62 -1.08 30.23
C PHE A 271 -20.27 -1.97 29.16
N GLY A 272 -21.55 -2.30 29.30
CA GLY A 272 -22.30 -3.03 28.27
C GLY A 272 -22.39 -2.24 26.97
N ALA A 273 -22.61 -0.93 27.02
CA ALA A 273 -22.59 -0.06 25.86
C ALA A 273 -21.21 -0.03 25.18
N PHE A 274 -20.14 0.03 25.97
CA PHE A 274 -18.77 -0.09 25.45
C PHE A 274 -18.54 -1.43 24.73
N LEU A 275 -18.92 -2.55 25.34
CA LEU A 275 -18.76 -3.87 24.72
C LEU A 275 -19.54 -3.98 23.40
N LEU A 276 -20.82 -3.56 23.39
CA LEU A 276 -21.67 -3.63 22.20
C LEU A 276 -21.18 -2.71 21.07
N ALA A 277 -20.50 -1.63 21.40
CA ALA A 277 -19.86 -0.74 20.44
C ALA A 277 -18.49 -1.27 19.95
N ALA A 278 -17.67 -1.79 20.86
CA ALA A 278 -16.31 -2.23 20.56
C ALA A 278 -16.26 -3.54 19.75
N LEU A 279 -17.15 -4.49 20.07
CA LEU A 279 -17.14 -5.79 19.40
C LEU A 279 -17.33 -5.71 17.88
N PRO A 280 -18.32 -5.00 17.31
CA PRO A 280 -18.38 -4.85 15.85
C PRO A 280 -17.27 -3.97 15.30
N ALA A 281 -16.85 -2.92 16.01
CA ALA A 281 -15.86 -1.96 15.51
C ALA A 281 -14.43 -2.53 15.42
N VAL A 282 -14.02 -3.39 16.38
CA VAL A 282 -12.65 -3.92 16.42
C VAL A 282 -12.58 -5.44 16.49
N GLY A 283 -13.64 -6.12 16.92
CA GLY A 283 -13.65 -7.56 17.15
C GLY A 283 -13.47 -8.39 15.87
N GLY A 284 -14.09 -7.99 14.76
CA GLY A 284 -13.92 -8.67 13.47
C GLY A 284 -12.48 -8.60 12.95
N GLY A 285 -11.85 -7.42 13.07
CA GLY A 285 -10.44 -7.25 12.76
C GLY A 285 -9.52 -8.07 13.65
N LEU A 286 -9.83 -8.17 14.95
CA LEU A 286 -9.07 -8.98 15.89
C LEU A 286 -9.18 -10.49 15.54
N MET A 287 -10.38 -10.98 15.25
CA MET A 287 -10.58 -12.38 14.82
C MET A 287 -9.79 -12.69 13.54
N ARG A 288 -9.83 -11.79 12.55
CA ARG A 288 -9.06 -11.90 11.33
C ARG A 288 -7.55 -11.98 11.61
N ASP A 289 -7.02 -11.04 12.42
CA ASP A 289 -5.60 -10.95 12.70
C ASP A 289 -5.07 -12.19 13.45
N VAL A 290 -5.90 -12.80 14.30
CA VAL A 290 -5.60 -14.09 14.97
C VAL A 290 -5.54 -15.24 13.95
N ILE A 291 -6.50 -15.31 13.03
CA ILE A 291 -6.57 -16.41 12.03
C ILE A 291 -5.36 -16.37 11.09
N ILE A 292 -4.95 -15.17 10.64
CA ILE A 292 -3.78 -15.02 9.75
C ILE A 292 -2.44 -15.06 10.52
N ASN A 293 -2.46 -15.36 11.81
CA ASN A 293 -1.28 -15.41 12.68
C ASN A 293 -0.41 -14.15 12.61
N ARG A 294 -1.06 -12.97 12.63
CA ARG A 294 -0.32 -11.69 12.58
C ARG A 294 0.38 -11.46 13.90
N ASP A 295 1.69 -11.19 13.90
CA ASP A 295 2.53 -11.01 15.11
C ASP A 295 1.91 -10.11 16.18
N THR A 296 1.22 -9.03 15.73
CA THR A 296 0.50 -8.12 16.62
C THR A 296 -0.78 -7.67 15.92
N ALA A 297 -1.91 -7.87 16.56
CA ALA A 297 -3.20 -7.41 16.03
C ALA A 297 -3.21 -5.88 15.79
N ALA A 298 -3.88 -5.43 14.73
CA ALA A 298 -3.91 -4.02 14.32
C ALA A 298 -4.35 -3.08 15.45
N VAL A 299 -5.36 -3.48 16.24
CA VAL A 299 -5.85 -2.71 17.38
C VAL A 299 -4.80 -2.48 18.48
N LEU A 300 -3.86 -3.40 18.63
CA LEU A 300 -2.77 -3.29 19.62
C LEU A 300 -1.61 -2.42 19.08
N ARG A 301 -1.46 -2.31 17.76
CA ARG A 301 -0.47 -1.43 17.12
C ARG A 301 -0.93 0.03 17.07
N SER A 302 -2.24 0.25 16.84
CA SER A 302 -2.86 1.57 16.80
C SER A 302 -4.14 1.55 17.61
N PRO A 303 -4.13 2.04 18.86
CA PRO A 303 -5.30 2.03 19.74
C PRO A 303 -6.33 3.12 19.39
N ILE A 304 -6.16 3.84 18.28
CA ILE A 304 -7.02 4.97 17.87
C ILE A 304 -8.48 4.53 17.76
N SER A 305 -8.74 3.40 17.09
CA SER A 305 -10.11 2.86 16.94
C SER A 305 -10.75 2.57 18.31
N LEU A 306 -9.98 2.05 19.27
CA LEU A 306 -10.45 1.78 20.62
C LEU A 306 -10.73 3.07 21.39
N PHE A 307 -9.82 4.05 21.35
CA PHE A 307 -10.05 5.37 21.97
C PHE A 307 -11.24 6.08 21.36
N LEU A 308 -11.46 5.95 20.07
CA LEU A 308 -12.61 6.52 19.39
C LEU A 308 -13.93 5.90 19.87
N VAL A 309 -13.97 4.57 20.03
CA VAL A 309 -15.12 3.87 20.60
C VAL A 309 -15.38 4.33 22.05
N VAL A 310 -14.36 4.36 22.90
CA VAL A 310 -14.47 4.85 24.29
C VAL A 310 -14.97 6.30 24.32
N GLY A 311 -14.39 7.17 23.52
CA GLY A 311 -14.78 8.57 23.39
C GLY A 311 -16.27 8.72 22.98
N LEU A 312 -16.70 7.99 21.96
CA LEU A 312 -18.10 8.01 21.51
C LEU A 312 -19.07 7.56 22.61
N VAL A 313 -18.74 6.48 23.33
CA VAL A 313 -19.57 5.97 24.43
C VAL A 313 -19.69 7.02 25.55
N LEU A 314 -18.56 7.62 25.96
CA LEU A 314 -18.53 8.63 27.01
C LEU A 314 -19.26 9.93 26.60
N ILE A 315 -19.03 10.40 25.37
CA ILE A 315 -19.72 11.59 24.82
C ILE A 315 -21.22 11.34 24.75
N THR A 316 -21.66 10.18 24.26
CA THR A 316 -23.08 9.85 24.16
C THR A 316 -23.72 9.74 25.54
N ALA A 317 -23.06 9.10 26.51
CA ALA A 317 -23.55 9.01 27.90
C ALA A 317 -23.67 10.39 28.53
N LEU A 318 -22.71 11.29 28.32
CA LEU A 318 -22.73 12.67 28.80
C LEU A 318 -23.87 13.48 28.16
N LEU A 319 -24.04 13.36 26.83
CA LEU A 319 -25.12 14.04 26.10
C LEU A 319 -26.51 13.59 26.60
N ILE A 320 -26.73 12.32 26.83
CA ILE A 320 -27.99 11.80 27.39
C ILE A 320 -28.24 12.34 28.79
N ARG A 321 -27.17 12.50 29.60
CA ARG A 321 -27.28 13.04 30.97
C ARG A 321 -27.58 14.55 31.00
N ILE A 322 -26.95 15.31 30.10
CA ILE A 322 -27.11 16.79 30.05
C ILE A 322 -28.39 17.19 29.31
N LEU A 323 -28.75 16.44 28.28
CA LEU A 323 -29.92 16.70 27.44
C LEU A 323 -30.93 15.55 27.57
N PRO A 324 -31.66 15.48 28.72
CA PRO A 324 -32.57 14.35 28.95
C PRO A 324 -33.70 14.22 27.92
N LYS A 325 -33.98 15.30 27.14
CA LYS A 325 -34.93 15.23 26.02
C LYS A 325 -34.36 14.43 24.83
N VAL A 326 -33.03 14.44 24.62
CA VAL A 326 -32.34 13.67 23.56
C VAL A 326 -32.27 12.20 23.95
N GLY A 327 -32.08 11.89 25.24
CA GLY A 327 -32.03 10.51 25.74
C GLY A 327 -33.39 9.81 25.83
N LYS A 328 -34.51 10.54 25.74
CA LYS A 328 -35.86 9.97 25.75
C LYS A 328 -36.35 9.67 24.34
N LEU A 329 -35.68 8.73 23.65
CA LEU A 329 -36.28 8.16 22.43
C LEU A 329 -37.61 7.46 22.83
N PRO A 330 -38.73 7.83 22.22
CA PRO A 330 -40.00 7.12 22.48
C PRO A 330 -39.81 5.61 22.30
N LYS A 331 -40.34 4.80 23.21
CA LYS A 331 -40.27 3.32 23.06
C LYS A 331 -40.90 2.85 21.74
N SER A 332 -41.77 3.65 21.14
CA SER A 332 -42.34 3.43 19.83
C SER A 332 -41.41 3.76 18.65
N PHE A 333 -40.30 4.49 18.88
CA PHE A 333 -39.38 4.82 17.82
C PHE A 333 -38.55 3.58 17.41
N ASN A 334 -38.74 3.15 16.17
CA ASN A 334 -38.00 2.00 15.62
C ASN A 334 -36.58 2.41 15.25
N ILE A 335 -35.58 2.02 16.06
CA ILE A 335 -34.16 2.27 15.78
C ILE A 335 -33.56 1.32 14.75
N GLY A 336 -34.30 0.24 14.39
CA GLY A 336 -33.80 -0.80 13.48
C GLY A 336 -33.25 -0.24 12.17
N PRO A 337 -34.00 0.59 11.41
CA PRO A 337 -33.50 1.15 10.15
C PRO A 337 -32.22 2.00 10.30
N LEU A 338 -32.07 2.73 11.43
CA LEU A 338 -30.87 3.51 11.69
C LEU A 338 -29.66 2.60 11.97
N VAL A 339 -29.84 1.57 12.77
CA VAL A 339 -28.83 0.55 13.05
C VAL A 339 -28.42 -0.14 11.74
N ASP A 340 -29.40 -0.52 10.90
CA ASP A 340 -29.14 -1.17 9.62
C ASP A 340 -28.33 -0.29 8.66
N VAL A 341 -28.60 1.02 8.61
CA VAL A 341 -27.84 1.98 7.79
C VAL A 341 -26.41 2.15 8.32
N LEU A 342 -26.24 2.30 9.63
CA LEU A 342 -24.91 2.39 10.24
C LEU A 342 -24.10 1.11 10.00
N ASP A 343 -24.72 -0.06 10.18
CA ASP A 343 -24.08 -1.34 9.88
C ASP A 343 -23.75 -1.49 8.38
N ALA A 344 -24.56 -0.91 7.46
CA ALA A 344 -24.28 -0.91 6.03
C ALA A 344 -23.05 -0.05 5.68
N ILE A 345 -22.92 1.12 6.29
CA ILE A 345 -21.75 2.00 6.12
C ILE A 345 -20.48 1.28 6.59
N ALA A 346 -20.53 0.69 7.78
CA ALA A 346 -19.38 -0.04 8.33
C ALA A 346 -19.02 -1.27 7.49
N LEU A 347 -20.04 -2.05 7.04
CA LEU A 347 -19.84 -3.18 6.15
C LEU A 347 -19.08 -2.78 4.90
N SER A 348 -19.47 -1.68 4.26
CA SER A 348 -18.84 -1.23 3.01
C SER A 348 -17.36 -0.91 3.18
N ALA A 349 -17.00 -0.20 4.24
CA ALA A 349 -15.61 0.15 4.55
C ALA A 349 -14.77 -1.09 4.89
N TYR A 350 -15.26 -1.96 5.77
CA TYR A 350 -14.51 -3.13 6.24
C TYR A 350 -14.45 -4.27 5.22
N THR A 351 -15.33 -4.30 4.22
CA THR A 351 -15.21 -5.22 3.07
C THR A 351 -13.89 -4.97 2.34
N VAL A 352 -13.55 -3.71 2.08
CA VAL A 352 -12.29 -3.32 1.45
C VAL A 352 -11.09 -3.66 2.35
N VAL A 353 -11.16 -3.28 3.63
CA VAL A 353 -10.07 -3.54 4.60
C VAL A 353 -9.72 -5.03 4.67
N GLY A 354 -10.70 -5.93 4.60
CA GLY A 354 -10.47 -7.38 4.63
C GLY A 354 -9.63 -7.88 3.44
N VAL A 355 -9.94 -7.44 2.21
CA VAL A 355 -9.15 -7.79 1.01
C VAL A 355 -7.74 -7.23 1.09
N ILE A 356 -7.63 -5.96 1.51
CA ILE A 356 -6.35 -5.28 1.63
C ILE A 356 -5.42 -6.00 2.60
N VAL A 357 -5.92 -6.40 3.77
CA VAL A 357 -5.14 -7.17 4.74
C VAL A 357 -4.71 -8.52 4.17
N ALA A 358 -5.57 -9.21 3.37
CA ALA A 358 -5.18 -10.45 2.70
C ALA A 358 -3.97 -10.23 1.78
N VAL A 359 -3.93 -9.11 1.07
CA VAL A 359 -2.79 -8.75 0.21
C VAL A 359 -1.56 -8.38 1.01
N GLU A 360 -1.69 -7.52 2.03
CA GLU A 360 -0.58 -7.09 2.90
C GLU A 360 0.14 -8.26 3.58
N THR A 361 -0.63 -9.28 3.94
CA THR A 361 -0.12 -10.46 4.65
C THR A 361 0.25 -11.62 3.73
N GLY A 362 0.13 -11.41 2.40
CA GLY A 362 0.51 -12.41 1.39
C GLY A 362 -0.35 -13.68 1.43
N CYS A 363 -1.63 -13.56 1.78
CA CYS A 363 -2.54 -14.71 1.80
C CYS A 363 -2.82 -15.21 0.38
N GLU A 364 -2.40 -16.41 0.06
CA GLU A 364 -2.62 -17.04 -1.26
C GLU A 364 -3.46 -18.32 -1.16
N PRO A 365 -4.39 -18.57 -2.11
CA PRO A 365 -4.76 -17.69 -3.23
C PRO A 365 -5.64 -16.50 -2.81
N LEU A 366 -5.35 -15.29 -3.32
CA LEU A 366 -6.07 -14.06 -2.99
C LEU A 366 -7.58 -14.17 -3.27
N LEU A 367 -7.96 -14.86 -4.34
CA LEU A 367 -9.37 -15.06 -4.74
C LEU A 367 -10.18 -15.86 -3.70
N LEU A 368 -9.52 -16.60 -2.83
CA LEU A 368 -10.16 -17.29 -1.69
C LEU A 368 -10.07 -16.43 -0.43
N TRP A 369 -8.86 -16.03 -0.06
CA TRP A 369 -8.63 -15.37 1.22
C TRP A 369 -9.10 -13.92 1.27
N GLY A 370 -9.05 -13.18 0.17
CA GLY A 370 -9.57 -11.81 0.10
C GLY A 370 -11.05 -11.73 0.51
N PRO A 371 -11.97 -12.45 -0.18
CA PRO A 371 -13.37 -12.51 0.20
C PRO A 371 -13.61 -13.04 1.61
N MET A 372 -12.92 -14.12 2.00
CA MET A 372 -13.07 -14.73 3.32
C MET A 372 -12.68 -13.78 4.45
N LEU A 373 -11.55 -13.09 4.33
CA LEU A 373 -11.13 -12.11 5.34
C LEU A 373 -12.02 -10.86 5.35
N SER A 374 -12.60 -10.48 4.20
CA SER A 374 -13.64 -9.43 4.14
C SER A 374 -14.85 -9.82 4.95
N ALA A 375 -15.42 -10.99 4.68
CA ALA A 375 -16.59 -11.49 5.40
C ALA A 375 -16.32 -11.63 6.90
N LEU A 376 -15.17 -12.17 7.28
CA LEU A 376 -14.76 -12.32 8.67
C LEU A 376 -14.60 -10.96 9.38
N THR A 377 -13.98 -9.99 8.71
CA THR A 377 -13.78 -8.65 9.28
C THR A 377 -15.11 -7.95 9.52
N VAL A 378 -16.05 -8.09 8.58
CA VAL A 378 -17.37 -7.46 8.64
C VAL A 378 -18.30 -8.20 9.60
N ALA A 379 -18.49 -9.51 9.42
CA ALA A 379 -19.48 -10.28 10.15
C ALA A 379 -19.00 -10.76 11.52
N GLY A 380 -17.69 -11.02 11.68
CA GLY A 380 -17.13 -11.57 12.91
C GLY A 380 -17.44 -10.72 14.14
N GLY A 381 -17.23 -9.42 14.06
CA GLY A 381 -17.51 -8.50 15.16
C GLY A 381 -19.03 -8.37 15.46
N SER A 382 -19.86 -8.36 14.41
CA SER A 382 -21.32 -8.31 14.56
C SER A 382 -21.88 -9.59 15.17
N ILE A 383 -21.32 -10.76 14.81
CA ILE A 383 -21.66 -12.04 15.42
C ILE A 383 -21.31 -12.05 16.90
N LEU A 384 -20.09 -11.57 17.26
CA LEU A 384 -19.68 -11.45 18.67
C LEU A 384 -20.64 -10.54 19.46
N ARG A 385 -21.03 -9.40 18.88
CA ARG A 385 -22.03 -8.49 19.48
C ARG A 385 -23.36 -9.20 19.71
N ASP A 386 -23.87 -9.92 18.72
CA ASP A 386 -25.17 -10.62 18.81
C ASP A 386 -25.13 -11.72 19.87
N VAL A 387 -24.01 -12.44 19.99
CA VAL A 387 -23.78 -13.46 21.05
C VAL A 387 -23.78 -12.83 22.44
N VAL A 388 -23.00 -11.74 22.63
CA VAL A 388 -22.93 -11.03 23.92
C VAL A 388 -24.26 -10.40 24.31
N ARG A 389 -25.03 -9.93 23.34
CA ARG A 389 -26.39 -9.42 23.54
C ARG A 389 -27.39 -10.51 23.98
N GLY A 390 -27.08 -11.77 23.75
CA GLY A 390 -28.01 -12.89 24.02
C GLY A 390 -29.17 -12.95 23.03
N ASP A 391 -28.99 -12.44 21.82
CA ASP A 391 -30.00 -12.45 20.77
C ASP A 391 -30.15 -13.85 20.19
N SER A 392 -31.19 -14.58 20.61
CA SER A 392 -31.48 -15.95 20.18
C SER A 392 -31.77 -16.06 18.68
N GLN A 393 -32.13 -14.96 18.03
CA GLN A 393 -32.45 -14.96 16.60
C GLN A 393 -31.21 -14.83 15.71
N HIS A 394 -30.08 -14.33 16.25
CA HIS A 394 -28.82 -14.13 15.52
C HIS A 394 -29.05 -13.60 14.09
N PRO A 395 -29.59 -12.36 13.92
CA PRO A 395 -30.01 -11.84 12.61
C PRO A 395 -28.92 -11.88 11.56
N THR A 396 -27.68 -11.64 11.97
CA THR A 396 -26.49 -11.69 11.09
C THR A 396 -26.29 -13.08 10.44
N LEU A 397 -26.68 -14.17 11.13
CA LEU A 397 -26.48 -15.54 10.65
C LEU A 397 -27.73 -16.13 9.97
N ARG A 398 -28.94 -15.60 10.26
CA ARG A 398 -30.18 -16.27 9.85
C ARG A 398 -30.95 -15.55 8.76
N HIS A 399 -30.94 -14.23 8.74
CA HIS A 399 -31.92 -13.50 7.95
C HIS A 399 -31.35 -12.40 7.06
N THR A 400 -30.15 -11.88 7.34
CA THR A 400 -29.64 -10.73 6.63
C THR A 400 -28.55 -11.14 5.65
N LEU A 401 -28.62 -10.65 4.41
CA LEU A 401 -27.48 -10.69 3.47
C LEU A 401 -26.41 -9.74 3.98
N TYR A 402 -25.48 -10.26 4.77
CA TYR A 402 -24.44 -9.46 5.42
C TYR A 402 -23.05 -9.95 5.03
N ALA A 403 -22.68 -11.16 5.41
CA ALA A 403 -21.42 -11.78 5.04
C ALA A 403 -21.35 -12.06 3.54
N GLU A 404 -22.46 -12.39 2.91
CA GLU A 404 -22.56 -12.68 1.48
C GLU A 404 -22.24 -11.45 0.62
N ILE A 405 -22.69 -10.27 1.05
CA ILE A 405 -22.36 -9.00 0.35
C ILE A 405 -20.85 -8.71 0.47
N ALA A 406 -20.27 -8.91 1.65
CA ALA A 406 -18.85 -8.75 1.86
C ALA A 406 -18.02 -9.77 1.06
N LEU A 407 -18.48 -11.04 0.99
CA LEU A 407 -17.88 -12.07 0.14
C LEU A 407 -17.93 -11.68 -1.34
N PHE A 408 -19.09 -11.26 -1.83
CA PHE A 408 -19.25 -10.89 -3.25
C PHE A 408 -18.38 -9.70 -3.64
N TRP A 409 -18.49 -8.59 -2.92
CA TRP A 409 -17.72 -7.40 -3.26
C TRP A 409 -16.23 -7.53 -2.92
N GLY A 410 -15.88 -8.30 -1.89
CA GLY A 410 -14.51 -8.71 -1.62
C GLY A 410 -13.93 -9.56 -2.75
N LEU A 411 -14.73 -10.47 -3.36
CA LEU A 411 -14.33 -11.23 -4.54
C LEU A 411 -14.15 -10.32 -5.76
N MET A 412 -15.04 -9.36 -5.99
CA MET A 412 -14.90 -8.40 -7.09
C MET A 412 -13.61 -7.58 -6.98
N LEU A 413 -13.29 -7.09 -5.79
CA LEU A 413 -12.03 -6.38 -5.55
C LEU A 413 -10.81 -7.32 -5.72
N ALA A 414 -10.86 -8.54 -5.20
CA ALA A 414 -9.79 -9.52 -5.35
C ALA A 414 -9.57 -9.92 -6.83
N LEU A 415 -10.65 -10.05 -7.61
CA LEU A 415 -10.59 -10.29 -9.06
C LEU A 415 -9.95 -9.10 -9.79
N PHE A 416 -10.37 -7.88 -9.45
CA PHE A 416 -9.78 -6.67 -10.02
C PHE A 416 -8.28 -6.60 -9.71
N ILE A 417 -7.89 -6.81 -8.45
CA ILE A 417 -6.50 -6.84 -8.02
C ILE A 417 -5.72 -7.91 -8.78
N ASN A 418 -6.25 -9.13 -8.89
CA ASN A 418 -5.61 -10.22 -9.63
C ASN A 418 -5.50 -9.95 -11.14
N TYR A 419 -6.45 -9.23 -11.72
CA TYR A 419 -6.39 -8.77 -13.12
C TYR A 419 -5.40 -7.60 -13.28
N TYR A 420 -5.51 -6.61 -12.40
CA TYR A 420 -4.68 -5.40 -12.40
C TYR A 420 -3.19 -5.72 -12.25
N THR A 421 -2.86 -6.69 -11.40
CA THR A 421 -1.49 -7.15 -11.25
C THR A 421 -0.91 -7.85 -12.49
N LYS A 422 -1.75 -8.24 -13.47
CA LYS A 422 -1.31 -8.77 -14.78
C LYS A 422 -1.05 -7.66 -15.83
N ALA A 423 -1.45 -6.44 -15.55
CA ALA A 423 -1.24 -5.31 -16.45
C ALA A 423 0.24 -4.90 -16.51
N THR A 424 0.67 -4.44 -17.66
CA THR A 424 2.06 -3.98 -17.88
C THR A 424 2.29 -2.54 -17.42
N THR A 425 1.22 -1.80 -17.19
CA THR A 425 1.23 -0.39 -16.73
C THR A 425 0.40 -0.28 -15.46
N TYR A 426 1.01 0.26 -14.41
CA TYR A 426 0.35 0.49 -13.12
C TYR A 426 -0.06 1.95 -13.02
N ASP A 427 -1.37 2.17 -12.91
CA ASP A 427 -1.95 3.47 -12.63
C ASP A 427 -2.58 3.43 -11.23
N PRO A 428 -2.06 4.21 -10.26
CA PRO A 428 -2.62 4.26 -8.90
C PRO A 428 -4.12 4.59 -8.88
N TRP A 429 -4.58 5.45 -9.78
CA TRP A 429 -6.00 5.81 -9.93
C TRP A 429 -6.92 4.61 -10.12
N SER A 430 -6.49 3.62 -10.88
CA SER A 430 -7.29 2.42 -11.14
C SER A 430 -7.59 1.63 -9.87
N LEU A 431 -6.63 1.53 -8.95
CA LEU A 431 -6.80 0.85 -7.66
C LEU A 431 -7.71 1.66 -6.72
N GLU A 432 -7.53 2.97 -6.65
CA GLU A 432 -8.39 3.86 -5.86
C GLU A 432 -9.85 3.81 -6.32
N VAL A 433 -10.07 3.87 -7.64
CA VAL A 433 -11.41 3.72 -8.24
C VAL A 433 -12.01 2.36 -7.92
N ALA A 434 -11.25 1.27 -8.01
CA ALA A 434 -11.75 -0.07 -7.69
C ALA A 434 -12.16 -0.19 -6.20
N ILE A 435 -11.39 0.40 -5.29
CA ILE A 435 -11.73 0.47 -3.87
C ILE A 435 -13.03 1.24 -3.66
N LEU A 436 -13.16 2.44 -4.26
CA LEU A 436 -14.37 3.25 -4.16
C LEU A 436 -15.59 2.55 -4.76
N VAL A 437 -15.46 1.91 -5.92
CA VAL A 437 -16.53 1.13 -6.57
C VAL A 437 -16.95 -0.03 -5.68
N THR A 438 -16.00 -0.76 -5.10
CA THR A 438 -16.29 -1.86 -4.16
C THR A 438 -17.07 -1.37 -2.95
N MET A 439 -16.62 -0.26 -2.34
CA MET A 439 -17.26 0.32 -1.18
C MET A 439 -18.66 0.82 -1.48
N LEU A 440 -18.84 1.62 -2.53
CA LEU A 440 -20.14 2.15 -2.93
C LEU A 440 -21.08 1.03 -3.38
N GLY A 441 -20.58 0.02 -4.08
CA GLY A 441 -21.32 -1.15 -4.49
C GLY A 441 -21.80 -1.99 -3.31
N ALA A 442 -20.94 -2.25 -2.33
CA ALA A 442 -21.30 -2.96 -1.10
C ALA A 442 -22.36 -2.18 -0.30
N LEU A 443 -22.18 -0.86 -0.15
CA LEU A 443 -23.15 0.02 0.50
C LEU A 443 -24.50 -0.01 -0.22
N ALA A 444 -24.51 0.23 -1.51
CA ALA A 444 -25.75 0.25 -2.31
C ALA A 444 -26.47 -1.09 -2.26
N THR A 445 -25.74 -2.20 -2.45
CA THR A 445 -26.31 -3.55 -2.39
C THR A 445 -26.92 -3.82 -1.01
N ARG A 446 -26.25 -3.40 0.07
CA ARG A 446 -26.77 -3.59 1.43
C ARG A 446 -28.01 -2.75 1.68
N LEU A 447 -28.03 -1.48 1.27
CA LEU A 447 -29.20 -0.60 1.41
C LEU A 447 -30.40 -1.15 0.60
N LEU A 448 -30.17 -1.62 -0.62
CA LEU A 448 -31.20 -2.25 -1.44
C LEU A 448 -31.74 -3.53 -0.76
N ALA A 449 -30.86 -4.36 -0.21
CA ALA A 449 -31.26 -5.57 0.51
C ALA A 449 -32.13 -5.25 1.74
N ILE A 450 -31.86 -4.14 2.44
CA ILE A 450 -32.68 -3.66 3.55
C ILE A 450 -34.07 -3.20 3.05
N VAL A 451 -34.09 -2.34 2.02
CA VAL A 451 -35.33 -1.77 1.47
C VAL A 451 -36.23 -2.87 0.88
N TRP A 452 -35.66 -3.80 0.11
CA TRP A 452 -36.40 -4.87 -0.56
C TRP A 452 -36.53 -6.13 0.30
N LYS A 453 -36.06 -6.10 1.55
CA LYS A 453 -36.11 -7.21 2.51
C LYS A 453 -35.54 -8.52 1.96
N TRP A 454 -34.43 -8.42 1.23
CA TRP A 454 -33.73 -9.62 0.76
C TRP A 454 -33.22 -10.42 1.95
N SER A 455 -33.43 -11.72 1.90
CA SER A 455 -32.96 -12.64 2.94
C SER A 455 -31.87 -13.57 2.39
N ALA A 456 -30.95 -13.95 3.27
CA ALA A 456 -29.99 -14.99 2.95
C ALA A 456 -30.66 -16.32 2.61
N PRO A 457 -30.16 -17.10 1.64
CA PRO A 457 -30.69 -18.44 1.37
C PRO A 457 -30.56 -19.31 2.62
N ARG A 458 -31.64 -20.02 2.95
CA ARG A 458 -31.65 -20.93 4.10
C ARG A 458 -31.01 -22.27 3.71
N PHE A 459 -30.24 -22.83 4.63
CA PHE A 459 -29.82 -24.21 4.50
C PHE A 459 -31.10 -25.12 4.57
N PRO A 460 -31.25 -26.05 3.61
CA PRO A 460 -32.46 -26.90 3.52
C PRO A 460 -32.64 -27.82 4.72
#